data_135952fbe5ac834d261ccd14619d01da
#
_entry.id   135952fbe5ac834d261ccd14619d01da
#
_cell.length_a   1.000
_cell.length_b   1.000
_cell.length_c   1.000
_cell.angle_alpha   90.00
_cell.angle_beta   90.00
_cell.angle_gamma   90.00
#
_symmetry.space_group_name_H-M   'P 1'
#
loop_
_entity.id
_entity.type
_entity.pdbx_description
1 polymer ?
#
loop_
_entity_poly.entity_id
_entity_poly.type
_entity_poly.pdbx_seq_one_letter_code
_entity_poly.pdbx_strand_id
1 'polypeptide(L)'
;SIIAAEPPNPIVNELVILPDIEKRLEAFVRLGHGIIIFPGGVGTAEELLYLLGIMMHPANERQPMPIILTGPKESADYFRAIDDFVKATLGEPATSLYRIIVGDAPEVARVMKEAMPKIREYRKSVGDAYSFNWSLRIEPEFQLPFEPDHASMASLDLHRNQPPQLLAANLRRAFSGIVAGNVKEGGIRAIEKKG
;
A
#
# COMPACT_ATOMS: atom_id res chain seq x y z
N SER A 1 14.53 9.64 -5.82
CA SER A 1 13.15 9.15 -5.89
C SER A 1 13.00 8.27 -7.13
N ILE A 2 12.26 7.18 -7.00
CA ILE A 2 11.92 6.26 -8.10
C ILE A 2 11.27 7.01 -9.28
N ILE A 3 10.60 8.11 -9.01
CA ILE A 3 9.95 8.99 -10.00
C ILE A 3 10.95 9.56 -11.04
N ALA A 4 12.21 9.70 -10.70
CA ALA A 4 13.23 10.17 -11.65
C ALA A 4 13.60 9.10 -12.70
N ALA A 5 13.35 7.81 -12.40
CA ALA A 5 13.64 6.69 -13.31
C ALA A 5 12.46 6.34 -14.23
N GLU A 6 11.24 6.77 -13.90
CA GLU A 6 10.02 6.51 -14.68
C GLU A 6 9.44 7.85 -15.17
N PRO A 7 9.66 8.23 -16.43
CA PRO A 7 9.07 9.45 -16.97
C PRO A 7 7.52 9.33 -16.99
N PRO A 8 6.80 10.45 -16.83
CA PRO A 8 5.35 10.43 -16.92
C PRO A 8 4.88 9.97 -18.29
N ASN A 9 3.74 9.28 -18.32
CA ASN A 9 3.12 8.87 -19.59
C ASN A 9 2.84 10.12 -20.45
N PRO A 10 3.13 10.10 -21.78
CA PRO A 10 2.96 11.25 -22.66
C PRO A 10 1.52 11.77 -22.79
N ILE A 11 0.52 11.02 -22.30
CA ILE A 11 -0.88 11.49 -22.26
C ILE A 11 -1.23 12.26 -20.97
N VAL A 12 -0.28 12.43 -20.04
CA VAL A 12 -0.51 13.18 -18.78
C VAL A 12 -0.57 14.67 -19.11
N ASN A 13 -1.67 15.32 -18.72
CA ASN A 13 -1.87 16.75 -18.92
C ASN A 13 -1.30 17.58 -17.76
N GLU A 14 -1.28 17.02 -16.57
CA GLU A 14 -0.81 17.66 -15.35
C GLU A 14 0.00 16.67 -14.53
N LEU A 15 1.16 17.09 -14.04
CA LEU A 15 2.04 16.30 -13.17
C LEU A 15 2.16 16.97 -11.81
N VAL A 16 1.72 16.26 -10.77
CA VAL A 16 1.92 16.67 -9.39
C VAL A 16 3.02 15.81 -8.76
N ILE A 17 4.11 16.44 -8.33
CA ILE A 17 5.21 15.76 -7.65
C ILE A 17 5.02 15.93 -6.14
N LEU A 18 4.85 14.82 -5.45
CA LEU A 18 4.71 14.78 -3.99
C LEU A 18 6.09 14.64 -3.33
N PRO A 19 6.29 15.19 -2.11
CA PRO A 19 7.62 15.32 -1.49
C PRO A 19 8.26 13.99 -1.12
N ASP A 20 7.45 12.99 -0.76
CA ASP A 20 7.91 11.69 -0.29
C ASP A 20 6.94 10.58 -0.70
N ILE A 21 7.32 9.33 -0.41
CA ILE A 21 6.51 8.15 -0.72
C ILE A 21 5.25 8.10 0.15
N GLU A 22 5.34 8.53 1.40
CA GLU A 22 4.22 8.53 2.33
C GLU A 22 3.10 9.45 1.83
N LYS A 23 3.44 10.64 1.35
CA LYS A 23 2.45 11.58 0.78
C LYS A 23 1.86 11.07 -0.54
N ARG A 24 2.66 10.33 -1.34
CA ARG A 24 2.15 9.67 -2.55
C ARG A 24 1.13 8.58 -2.21
N LEU A 25 1.44 7.74 -1.23
CA LEU A 25 0.55 6.65 -0.79
C LEU A 25 -0.70 7.21 -0.09
N GLU A 26 -0.56 8.27 0.71
CA GLU A 26 -1.69 8.98 1.31
C GLU A 26 -2.64 9.52 0.23
N ALA A 27 -2.10 10.11 -0.84
CA ALA A 27 -2.92 10.58 -1.95
C ALA A 27 -3.73 9.44 -2.59
N PHE A 28 -3.16 8.25 -2.77
CA PHE A 28 -3.89 7.09 -3.32
C PHE A 28 -5.12 6.72 -2.49
N VAL A 29 -4.99 6.63 -1.16
CA VAL A 29 -6.09 6.22 -0.28
C VAL A 29 -7.10 7.32 -0.02
N ARG A 30 -6.70 8.58 -0.15
CA ARG A 30 -7.62 9.70 0.03
C ARG A 30 -8.41 10.04 -1.24
N LEU A 31 -7.80 9.91 -2.41
CA LEU A 31 -8.43 10.23 -3.68
C LEU A 31 -9.10 9.00 -4.32
N GLY A 32 -8.54 7.82 -4.11
CA GLY A 32 -9.07 6.57 -4.64
C GLY A 32 -10.35 6.10 -3.93
N HIS A 33 -11.28 5.56 -4.69
CA HIS A 33 -12.47 4.88 -4.16
C HIS A 33 -12.27 3.37 -4.04
N GLY A 34 -11.17 2.87 -4.56
CA GLY A 34 -10.71 1.50 -4.50
C GLY A 34 -9.36 1.38 -5.19
N ILE A 35 -8.63 0.33 -4.87
CA ILE A 35 -7.25 0.15 -5.33
C ILE A 35 -7.15 -1.18 -6.09
N ILE A 36 -6.54 -1.12 -7.25
CA ILE A 36 -6.19 -2.29 -8.06
C ILE A 36 -4.67 -2.40 -8.08
N ILE A 37 -4.15 -3.55 -7.66
CA ILE A 37 -2.71 -3.82 -7.56
C ILE A 37 -2.35 -4.89 -8.59
N PHE A 38 -1.37 -4.58 -9.43
CA PHE A 38 -0.78 -5.50 -10.40
C PHE A 38 0.51 -6.13 -9.86
N PRO A 39 0.98 -7.24 -10.43
CA PRO A 39 2.26 -7.83 -10.06
C PRO A 39 3.39 -6.81 -10.20
N GLY A 40 4.26 -6.77 -9.20
CA GLY A 40 5.39 -5.84 -9.18
C GLY A 40 6.52 -6.32 -8.28
N GLY A 41 7.43 -5.44 -7.96
CA GLY A 41 8.57 -5.73 -7.08
C GLY A 41 8.28 -5.42 -5.61
N VAL A 42 9.37 -5.17 -4.87
CA VAL A 42 9.35 -4.87 -3.43
C VAL A 42 8.50 -3.64 -3.11
N GLY A 43 8.51 -2.62 -3.97
CA GLY A 43 7.68 -1.42 -3.80
C GLY A 43 6.19 -1.71 -3.84
N THR A 44 5.74 -2.69 -4.64
CA THR A 44 4.32 -3.11 -4.66
C THR A 44 3.90 -3.77 -3.35
N ALA A 45 4.79 -4.58 -2.75
CA ALA A 45 4.54 -5.14 -1.42
C ALA A 45 4.52 -4.04 -0.34
N GLU A 46 5.39 -3.04 -0.44
CA GLU A 46 5.39 -1.84 0.42
C GLU A 46 4.04 -1.10 0.33
N GLU A 47 3.54 -0.86 -0.88
CA GLU A 47 2.24 -0.22 -1.13
C GLU A 47 1.07 -1.04 -0.55
N LEU A 48 1.09 -2.36 -0.72
CA LEU A 48 0.07 -3.24 -0.12
C LEU A 48 0.10 -3.19 1.41
N LEU A 49 1.28 -3.28 2.03
CA LEU A 49 1.42 -3.18 3.49
C LEU A 49 0.93 -1.84 4.03
N TYR A 50 1.15 -0.75 3.29
CA TYR A 50 0.60 0.57 3.61
C TYR A 50 -0.93 0.55 3.66
N LEU A 51 -1.57 0.01 2.61
CA LEU A 51 -3.02 -0.10 2.52
C LEU A 51 -3.60 -0.97 3.64
N LEU A 52 -3.02 -2.15 3.86
CA LEU A 52 -3.48 -3.07 4.89
C LEU A 52 -3.34 -2.46 6.28
N GLY A 53 -2.21 -1.80 6.58
CA GLY A 53 -2.00 -1.13 7.85
C GLY A 53 -3.05 -0.07 8.15
N ILE A 54 -3.40 0.75 7.16
CA ILE A 54 -4.47 1.75 7.30
C ILE A 54 -5.83 1.07 7.49
N MET A 55 -6.16 0.07 6.67
CA MET A 55 -7.48 -0.57 6.71
C MET A 55 -7.69 -1.44 7.96
N MET A 56 -6.63 -1.96 8.57
CA MET A 56 -6.70 -2.68 9.85
C MET A 56 -6.84 -1.75 11.07
N HIS A 57 -6.71 -0.44 10.90
CA HIS A 57 -6.92 0.49 12.00
C HIS A 57 -8.40 0.44 12.45
N PRO A 58 -8.70 0.28 13.76
CA PRO A 58 -10.09 0.10 14.25
C PRO A 58 -11.04 1.23 13.80
N ALA A 59 -10.57 2.48 13.74
CA ALA A 59 -11.38 3.60 13.26
C ALA A 59 -11.77 3.50 11.77
N ASN A 60 -11.11 2.65 11.00
CA ASN A 60 -11.36 2.46 9.57
C ASN A 60 -12.15 1.17 9.26
N GLU A 61 -12.50 0.37 10.26
CA GLU A 61 -13.17 -0.93 10.07
C GLU A 61 -14.42 -0.85 9.18
N ARG A 62 -15.15 0.27 9.25
CA ARG A 62 -16.37 0.48 8.44
C ARG A 62 -16.13 1.17 7.12
N GLN A 63 -14.89 1.56 6.82
CA GLN A 63 -14.55 2.26 5.57
C GLN A 63 -14.61 1.29 4.37
N PRO A 64 -15.51 1.47 3.42
CA PRO A 64 -15.52 0.63 2.23
C PRO A 64 -14.38 1.04 1.29
N MET A 65 -13.37 0.20 1.20
CA MET A 65 -12.22 0.36 0.30
C MET A 65 -11.96 -0.98 -0.39
N PRO A 66 -12.52 -1.23 -1.58
CA PRO A 66 -12.21 -2.45 -2.33
C PRO A 66 -10.75 -2.45 -2.75
N ILE A 67 -10.02 -3.49 -2.38
CA ILE A 67 -8.64 -3.75 -2.78
C ILE A 67 -8.63 -5.03 -3.60
N ILE A 68 -8.12 -4.98 -4.84
CA ILE A 68 -8.06 -6.13 -5.74
C ILE A 68 -6.63 -6.33 -6.20
N LEU A 69 -6.11 -7.53 -5.97
CA LEU A 69 -4.85 -7.99 -6.53
C LEU A 69 -5.18 -8.71 -7.83
N THR A 70 -4.65 -8.23 -8.96
CA THR A 70 -5.01 -8.76 -10.28
C THR A 70 -3.84 -8.74 -11.25
N GLY A 71 -3.94 -9.57 -12.25
CA GLY A 71 -2.96 -9.69 -13.33
C GLY A 71 -3.35 -10.80 -14.30
N PRO A 72 -2.51 -11.12 -15.29
CA PRO A 72 -2.71 -12.27 -16.16
C PRO A 72 -2.66 -13.57 -15.35
N LYS A 73 -3.16 -14.67 -15.93
CA LYS A 73 -3.24 -15.97 -15.23
C LYS A 73 -1.90 -16.46 -14.67
N GLU A 74 -0.84 -16.13 -15.35
CA GLU A 74 0.55 -16.46 -14.98
C GLU A 74 1.01 -15.80 -13.68
N SER A 75 0.30 -14.76 -13.23
CA SER A 75 0.60 -14.08 -11.96
C SER A 75 -0.02 -14.76 -10.72
N ALA A 76 -0.70 -15.90 -10.89
CA ALA A 76 -1.36 -16.59 -9.78
C ALA A 76 -0.39 -17.00 -8.66
N ASP A 77 0.79 -17.52 -9.02
CA ASP A 77 1.79 -17.93 -8.04
C ASP A 77 2.41 -16.73 -7.30
N TYR A 78 2.60 -15.61 -7.99
CA TYR A 78 3.04 -14.36 -7.38
C TYR A 78 2.05 -13.91 -6.29
N PHE A 79 0.76 -13.86 -6.60
CA PHE A 79 -0.24 -13.43 -5.63
C PHE A 79 -0.46 -14.44 -4.51
N ARG A 80 -0.27 -15.73 -4.78
CA ARG A 80 -0.26 -16.75 -3.72
C ARG A 80 0.88 -16.49 -2.73
N ALA A 81 2.08 -16.21 -3.21
CA ALA A 81 3.23 -15.89 -2.35
C ALA A 81 2.99 -14.63 -1.52
N ILE A 82 2.35 -13.59 -2.09
CA ILE A 82 1.94 -12.38 -1.36
C ILE A 82 0.90 -12.72 -0.29
N ASP A 83 -0.12 -13.52 -0.62
CA ASP A 83 -1.17 -13.92 0.33
C ASP A 83 -0.60 -14.73 1.49
N ASP A 84 0.26 -15.71 1.20
CA ASP A 84 0.96 -16.51 2.20
C ASP A 84 1.81 -15.61 3.13
N PHE A 85 2.51 -14.63 2.58
CA PHE A 85 3.29 -13.67 3.36
C PHE A 85 2.39 -12.82 4.27
N VAL A 86 1.31 -12.25 3.75
CA VAL A 86 0.36 -11.43 4.52
C VAL A 86 -0.28 -12.28 5.62
N LYS A 87 -0.75 -13.47 5.29
CA LYS A 87 -1.32 -14.42 6.25
C LYS A 87 -0.33 -14.80 7.34
N ALA A 88 0.91 -15.08 6.96
CA ALA A 88 1.97 -15.46 7.89
C ALA A 88 2.37 -14.33 8.83
N THR A 89 2.29 -13.07 8.40
CA THR A 89 2.74 -11.90 9.18
C THR A 89 1.59 -11.21 9.91
N LEU A 90 0.53 -10.85 9.20
CA LEU A 90 -0.58 -10.04 9.69
C LEU A 90 -1.85 -10.85 10.04
N GLY A 91 -1.91 -12.11 9.61
CA GLY A 91 -3.01 -13.02 9.91
C GLY A 91 -4.22 -12.92 8.97
N GLU A 92 -5.22 -13.78 9.21
CA GLU A 92 -6.46 -13.87 8.43
C GLU A 92 -7.25 -12.54 8.34
N PRO A 93 -7.32 -11.69 9.38
CA PRO A 93 -8.01 -10.41 9.24
C PRO A 93 -7.45 -9.53 8.14
N ALA A 94 -6.14 -9.57 7.89
CA ALA A 94 -5.50 -8.80 6.82
C ALA A 94 -5.84 -9.37 5.44
N THR A 95 -5.85 -10.71 5.27
CA THR A 95 -6.18 -11.33 3.98
C THR A 95 -7.64 -11.14 3.59
N SER A 96 -8.52 -10.87 4.54
CA SER A 96 -9.93 -10.57 4.28
C SER A 96 -10.17 -9.17 3.68
N LEU A 97 -9.18 -8.28 3.72
CA LEU A 97 -9.28 -6.90 3.23
C LEU A 97 -9.13 -6.77 1.72
N TYR A 98 -8.66 -7.80 1.04
CA TYR A 98 -8.48 -7.78 -0.41
C TYR A 98 -9.05 -9.02 -1.09
N ARG A 99 -9.17 -8.95 -2.40
CA ARG A 99 -9.53 -10.09 -3.24
C ARG A 99 -8.47 -10.32 -4.31
N ILE A 100 -8.15 -11.58 -4.56
CA ILE A 100 -7.26 -11.97 -5.67
C ILE A 100 -8.14 -12.43 -6.83
N ILE A 101 -8.04 -11.75 -7.98
CA ILE A 101 -8.78 -12.05 -9.21
C ILE A 101 -7.78 -12.01 -10.35
N VAL A 102 -7.30 -13.17 -10.79
CA VAL A 102 -6.31 -13.28 -11.86
C VAL A 102 -6.93 -13.78 -13.16
N GLY A 103 -6.55 -13.19 -14.28
CA GLY A 103 -7.02 -13.59 -15.61
C GLY A 103 -8.47 -13.26 -15.92
N ASP A 104 -9.13 -12.42 -15.11
CA ASP A 104 -10.55 -12.06 -15.26
C ASP A 104 -10.77 -10.54 -15.05
N ALA A 105 -10.35 -9.75 -16.03
CA ALA A 105 -10.53 -8.30 -15.99
C ALA A 105 -12.03 -7.87 -15.97
N PRO A 106 -12.97 -8.56 -16.64
CA PRO A 106 -14.40 -8.27 -16.48
C PRO A 106 -14.89 -8.42 -15.04
N GLU A 107 -14.45 -9.44 -14.30
CA GLU A 107 -14.82 -9.63 -12.90
C GLU A 107 -14.24 -8.50 -12.02
N VAL A 108 -12.98 -8.10 -12.24
CA VAL A 108 -12.39 -6.94 -11.57
C VAL A 108 -13.24 -5.69 -11.76
N ALA A 109 -13.61 -5.39 -13.01
CA ALA A 109 -14.44 -4.25 -13.33
C ALA A 109 -15.83 -4.33 -12.67
N ARG A 110 -16.44 -5.51 -12.65
CA ARG A 110 -17.74 -5.76 -12.00
C ARG A 110 -17.66 -5.46 -10.49
N VAL A 111 -16.67 -6.03 -9.80
CA VAL A 111 -16.48 -5.84 -8.36
C VAL A 111 -16.26 -4.36 -8.02
N MET A 112 -15.41 -3.67 -8.77
CA MET A 112 -15.15 -2.24 -8.56
C MET A 112 -16.42 -1.40 -8.80
N LYS A 113 -17.16 -1.68 -9.89
CA LYS A 113 -18.41 -0.97 -10.21
C LYS A 113 -19.47 -1.15 -9.11
N GLU A 114 -19.63 -2.36 -8.58
CA GLU A 114 -20.59 -2.66 -7.51
C GLU A 114 -20.23 -2.03 -6.16
N ALA A 115 -18.94 -1.74 -5.92
CA ALA A 115 -18.50 -1.07 -4.72
C ALA A 115 -18.84 0.44 -4.71
N MET A 116 -18.89 1.10 -5.87
CA MET A 116 -19.03 2.55 -5.97
C MET A 116 -20.30 3.13 -5.29
N PRO A 117 -21.50 2.54 -5.46
CA PRO A 117 -22.68 3.00 -4.72
C PRO A 117 -22.52 2.92 -3.20
N LYS A 118 -21.95 1.84 -2.69
CA LYS A 118 -21.72 1.63 -1.25
C LYS A 118 -20.76 2.65 -0.67
N ILE A 119 -19.70 2.98 -1.41
CA ILE A 119 -18.72 3.99 -1.01
C ILE A 119 -19.38 5.36 -0.96
N ARG A 120 -20.18 5.70 -1.98
CA ARG A 120 -20.90 6.97 -2.03
C ARG A 120 -21.90 7.13 -0.88
N GLU A 121 -22.65 6.08 -0.60
CA GLU A 121 -23.59 6.05 0.51
C GLU A 121 -22.89 6.21 1.86
N TYR A 122 -21.80 5.45 2.06
CA TYR A 122 -20.98 5.56 3.27
C TYR A 122 -20.45 6.99 3.47
N ARG A 123 -19.81 7.58 2.44
CA ARG A 123 -19.28 8.95 2.52
C ARG A 123 -20.36 9.95 2.87
N LYS A 124 -21.52 9.83 2.26
CA LYS A 124 -22.69 10.66 2.57
C LYS A 124 -23.15 10.47 4.02
N SER A 125 -23.20 9.24 4.51
CA SER A 125 -23.67 8.92 5.86
C SER A 125 -22.78 9.49 6.97
N VAL A 126 -21.47 9.61 6.71
CA VAL A 126 -20.50 10.18 7.66
C VAL A 126 -20.21 11.66 7.41
N GLY A 127 -20.89 12.29 6.48
CA GLY A 127 -20.71 13.71 6.14
C GLY A 127 -19.36 14.00 5.46
N ASP A 128 -18.76 13.01 4.81
CA ASP A 128 -17.47 13.15 4.14
C ASP A 128 -17.60 13.47 2.65
N ALA A 129 -16.56 14.07 2.09
CA ALA A 129 -16.53 14.38 0.67
C ALA A 129 -16.33 13.10 -0.17
N TYR A 130 -17.06 13.02 -1.29
CA TYR A 130 -16.90 11.88 -2.19
C TYR A 130 -15.53 11.85 -2.86
N SER A 131 -15.02 13.00 -3.27
CA SER A 131 -13.77 13.15 -4.02
C SER A 131 -12.49 13.08 -3.16
N PHE A 132 -12.62 13.17 -1.84
CA PHE A 132 -11.49 13.12 -0.92
C PHE A 132 -11.90 12.50 0.42
N ASN A 133 -11.17 11.49 0.89
CA ASN A 133 -11.46 10.76 2.12
C ASN A 133 -10.86 11.45 3.35
N TRP A 134 -11.56 12.44 3.91
CA TRP A 134 -11.16 13.12 5.13
C TRP A 134 -11.30 12.24 6.38
N SER A 135 -12.35 11.40 6.41
CA SER A 135 -12.67 10.56 7.56
C SER A 135 -11.71 9.37 7.75
N LEU A 136 -10.89 9.05 6.73
CA LEU A 136 -9.92 7.95 6.83
C LEU A 136 -8.84 8.29 7.86
N ARG A 137 -8.78 7.48 8.92
CA ARG A 137 -7.73 7.61 9.93
C ARG A 137 -6.41 7.05 9.40
N ILE A 138 -5.39 7.86 9.38
CA ILE A 138 -4.01 7.48 9.00
C ILE A 138 -3.09 7.88 10.16
N GLU A 139 -2.44 6.90 10.77
CA GLU A 139 -1.53 7.13 11.88
C GLU A 139 -0.23 7.80 11.42
N PRO A 140 0.49 8.51 12.32
CA PRO A 140 1.73 9.20 11.99
C PRO A 140 2.78 8.30 11.33
N GLU A 141 2.82 7.02 11.69
CA GLU A 141 3.72 6.00 11.13
C GLU A 141 3.56 5.81 9.62
N PHE A 142 2.39 6.17 9.07
CA PHE A 142 2.09 6.14 7.63
C PHE A 142 2.16 7.52 6.97
N GLN A 143 2.29 8.59 7.73
CA GLN A 143 2.29 9.96 7.20
C GLN A 143 3.67 10.61 7.19
N LEU A 144 4.54 10.20 8.13
CA LEU A 144 5.87 10.77 8.30
C LEU A 144 6.90 10.00 7.47
N PRO A 145 7.80 10.71 6.77
CA PRO A 145 8.88 10.08 6.02
C PRO A 145 9.73 9.18 6.92
N PHE A 146 10.08 8.02 6.40
CA PHE A 146 10.99 7.08 7.03
C PHE A 146 12.34 7.12 6.31
N GLU A 147 13.39 7.51 7.03
CA GLU A 147 14.76 7.46 6.52
C GLU A 147 15.36 6.08 6.80
N PRO A 148 15.58 5.25 5.77
CA PRO A 148 16.05 3.86 5.95
C PRO A 148 17.58 3.84 6.11
N ASP A 149 18.07 4.28 7.26
CA ASP A 149 19.46 4.08 7.67
C ASP A 149 19.62 2.85 8.57
N HIS A 150 20.86 2.50 8.92
CA HIS A 150 21.12 1.31 9.74
C HIS A 150 20.51 1.40 11.15
N ALA A 151 20.46 2.57 11.74
CA ALA A 151 19.93 2.76 13.11
C ALA A 151 18.40 2.64 13.09
N SER A 152 17.73 3.32 12.16
CA SER A 152 16.28 3.25 11.98
C SER A 152 15.81 1.85 11.60
N MET A 153 16.54 1.15 10.72
CA MET A 153 16.24 -0.22 10.35
C MET A 153 16.40 -1.20 11.52
N ALA A 154 17.46 -1.03 12.35
CA ALA A 154 17.67 -1.86 13.53
C ALA A 154 16.65 -1.61 14.65
N SER A 155 15.98 -0.47 14.65
CA SER A 155 14.95 -0.11 15.63
C SER A 155 13.54 -0.61 15.29
N LEU A 156 13.35 -1.22 14.11
CA LEU A 156 12.03 -1.71 13.70
C LEU A 156 11.57 -2.87 14.59
N ASP A 157 10.37 -2.75 15.14
CA ASP A 157 9.71 -3.85 15.84
C ASP A 157 8.95 -4.73 14.83
N LEU A 158 9.48 -5.92 14.55
CA LEU A 158 8.91 -6.88 13.62
C LEU A 158 8.26 -8.09 14.34
N HIS A 159 8.06 -8.00 15.66
CA HIS A 159 7.39 -9.05 16.42
C HIS A 159 5.87 -9.02 16.25
N ARG A 160 5.25 -10.19 16.25
CA ARG A 160 3.79 -10.32 16.05
C ARG A 160 2.94 -9.92 17.27
N ASN A 161 3.53 -9.77 18.45
CA ASN A 161 2.86 -9.41 19.68
C ASN A 161 2.57 -7.90 19.81
N GLN A 162 2.26 -7.26 18.71
CA GLN A 162 1.86 -5.85 18.61
C GLN A 162 0.57 -5.72 17.79
N PRO A 163 -0.12 -4.58 17.83
CA PRO A 163 -1.28 -4.33 16.98
C PRO A 163 -0.93 -4.52 15.49
N PRO A 164 -1.75 -5.26 14.71
CA PRO A 164 -1.40 -5.65 13.34
C PRO A 164 -1.17 -4.45 12.40
N GLN A 165 -1.84 -3.32 12.63
CA GLN A 165 -1.60 -2.09 11.88
C GLN A 165 -0.20 -1.51 12.14
N LEU A 166 0.34 -1.65 13.36
CA LEU A 166 1.70 -1.20 13.68
C LEU A 166 2.75 -2.16 13.09
N LEU A 167 2.49 -3.47 13.15
CA LEU A 167 3.34 -4.44 12.46
C LEU A 167 3.38 -4.19 10.96
N ALA A 168 2.24 -3.88 10.32
CA ALA A 168 2.19 -3.52 8.90
C ALA A 168 3.02 -2.26 8.60
N ALA A 169 2.99 -1.24 9.46
CA ALA A 169 3.82 -0.05 9.33
C ALA A 169 5.32 -0.39 9.41
N ASN A 170 5.73 -1.21 10.37
CA ASN A 170 7.12 -1.62 10.53
C ASN A 170 7.60 -2.52 9.37
N LEU A 171 6.76 -3.45 8.91
CA LEU A 171 7.05 -4.25 7.72
C LEU A 171 7.20 -3.37 6.47
N ARG A 172 6.30 -2.39 6.26
CA ARG A 172 6.43 -1.43 5.17
C ARG A 172 7.77 -0.69 5.21
N ARG A 173 8.18 -0.22 6.39
CA ARG A 173 9.48 0.45 6.58
C ARG A 173 10.65 -0.48 6.27
N ALA A 174 10.56 -1.76 6.65
CA ALA A 174 11.56 -2.76 6.29
C ALA A 174 11.68 -2.93 4.77
N PHE A 175 10.53 -3.00 4.06
CA PHE A 175 10.51 -3.06 2.60
C PHE A 175 11.04 -1.77 1.96
N SER A 176 10.75 -0.60 2.54
CA SER A 176 11.32 0.68 2.10
C SER A 176 12.86 0.68 2.20
N GLY A 177 13.41 0.07 3.24
CA GLY A 177 14.86 -0.14 3.38
C GLY A 177 15.44 -1.04 2.29
N ILE A 178 14.75 -2.13 1.94
CA ILE A 178 15.16 -3.01 0.83
C ILE A 178 15.15 -2.23 -0.50
N VAL A 179 14.10 -1.45 -0.78
CA VAL A 179 14.03 -0.59 -1.97
C VAL A 179 15.18 0.42 -1.99
N ALA A 180 15.43 1.09 -0.86
CA ALA A 180 16.51 2.07 -0.75
C ALA A 180 17.88 1.44 -1.01
N GLY A 181 18.14 0.25 -0.44
CA GLY A 181 19.42 -0.46 -0.61
C GLY A 181 19.67 -1.01 -2.01
N ASN A 182 18.61 -1.27 -2.79
CA ASN A 182 18.73 -1.83 -4.14
C ASN A 182 18.64 -0.79 -5.27
N VAL A 183 18.04 0.39 -5.01
CA VAL A 183 17.70 1.36 -6.05
C VAL A 183 18.33 2.72 -5.80
N LYS A 184 18.43 3.16 -4.55
CA LYS A 184 18.98 4.48 -4.21
C LYS A 184 20.50 4.40 -4.06
N GLU A 185 21.23 5.20 -4.84
CA GLU A 185 22.70 5.23 -4.84
C GLU A 185 23.29 5.41 -3.44
N GLY A 186 22.70 6.27 -2.61
CA GLY A 186 23.12 6.49 -1.22
C GLY A 186 22.96 5.25 -0.34
N GLY A 187 21.87 4.51 -0.49
CA GLY A 187 21.61 3.25 0.21
C GLY A 187 22.56 2.14 -0.22
N ILE A 188 22.78 1.99 -1.52
CA ILE A 188 23.75 1.03 -2.08
C ILE A 188 25.14 1.29 -1.51
N ARG A 189 25.62 2.52 -1.58
CA ARG A 189 26.94 2.91 -1.02
C ARG A 189 27.04 2.69 0.49
N ALA A 190 25.94 2.86 1.24
CA ALA A 190 25.93 2.62 2.69
C ALA A 190 26.07 1.13 3.01
N ILE A 191 25.47 0.25 2.22
CA ILE A 191 25.60 -1.20 2.34
C ILE A 191 27.04 -1.63 1.97
N GLU A 192 27.56 -1.19 0.83
CA GLU A 192 28.91 -1.53 0.35
C GLU A 192 30.02 -1.13 1.32
N LYS A 193 29.86 0.01 2.05
CA LYS A 193 30.84 0.44 3.06
C LYS A 193 30.87 -0.41 4.31
N LYS A 194 29.82 -1.17 4.59
CA LYS A 194 29.76 -2.04 5.79
C LYS A 194 30.13 -3.50 5.48
N GLY A 195 30.21 -3.87 4.18
CA GLY A 195 30.76 -5.12 3.60
C GLY A 195 30.22 -6.33 4.02
#